data_b11e89563245bf4c901c410c149670f1
#
_entry.id   b11e89563245bf4c901c410c149670f1
#
_cell.length_a   1.000
_cell.length_b   1.000
_cell.length_c   1.000
_cell.angle_alpha   90.00
_cell.angle_beta   90.00
_cell.angle_gamma   90.00
#
_symmetry.space_group_name_H-M   'P 1'
#
loop_
_entity.id
_entity.type
_entity.pdbx_description
1 polymer ?
#
loop_
_entity_poly.entity_id
_entity_poly.type
_entity_poly.pdbx_seq_one_letter_code
_entity_poly.pdbx_strand_id
1 'polypeptide(L)'
;MEFPLTDLLSATESTQWMLQHFHPQGLMCPKCGAPVANASVFRTTKKSQLSVSRCRICHTVSHLSTNTIFQQCHLAPPQVVFLLRGVLKGEASIQLSAALSVSPHTILNLRRDVQDRARFLQSKTPLTDDQTETDEMFQHAGEKSEQHADPMDPPRRRANPLLMYSRVVLPAR
;
A
#
# COMPACT_ATOMS: atom_id res chain seq x y z
N MET A 1 13.17 -9.70 -21.51
CA MET A 1 14.09 -9.08 -20.53
C MET A 1 13.21 -8.28 -19.58
N GLU A 2 12.98 -8.80 -18.36
CA GLU A 2 12.28 -8.05 -17.32
C GLU A 2 13.29 -7.09 -16.68
N PHE A 3 13.05 -5.81 -16.83
CA PHE A 3 13.88 -4.78 -16.20
C PHE A 3 13.31 -4.51 -14.79
N PRO A 4 14.03 -4.79 -13.70
CA PRO A 4 13.55 -4.50 -12.36
C PRO A 4 13.47 -2.98 -12.17
N LEU A 5 12.26 -2.44 -12.26
CA LEU A 5 12.00 -1.00 -12.11
C LEU A 5 12.47 -0.45 -10.75
N THR A 6 12.62 -1.31 -9.76
CA THR A 6 13.17 -0.94 -8.45
C THR A 6 14.63 -0.50 -8.50
N ASP A 7 15.40 -0.99 -9.48
CA ASP A 7 16.81 -0.62 -9.65
C ASP A 7 16.99 0.79 -10.24
N LEU A 8 15.91 1.35 -10.80
CA LEU A 8 15.89 2.74 -11.28
C LEU A 8 15.63 3.76 -10.18
N LEU A 9 15.15 3.30 -9.01
CA LEU A 9 14.87 4.17 -7.89
C LEU A 9 16.10 4.26 -6.99
N SER A 10 16.63 5.46 -6.82
CA SER A 10 17.72 5.72 -5.88
C SER A 10 17.30 5.37 -4.45
N ALA A 11 18.11 4.54 -3.77
CA ALA A 11 17.88 4.20 -2.38
C ALA A 11 17.91 5.43 -1.46
N THR A 12 18.76 6.40 -1.77
CA THR A 12 18.87 7.66 -1.03
C THR A 12 17.63 8.50 -1.18
N GLU A 13 17.15 8.72 -2.41
CA GLU A 13 15.95 9.51 -2.69
C GLU A 13 14.70 8.85 -2.11
N SER A 14 14.58 7.52 -2.24
CA SER A 14 13.48 6.76 -1.64
C SER A 14 13.48 6.85 -0.11
N THR A 15 14.65 6.81 0.52
CA THR A 15 14.80 7.00 1.98
C THR A 15 14.38 8.39 2.39
N GLN A 16 14.82 9.41 1.65
CA GLN A 16 14.45 10.81 1.92
C GLN A 16 12.94 11.03 1.73
N TRP A 17 12.37 10.46 0.69
CA TRP A 17 10.92 10.51 0.46
C TRP A 17 10.14 9.88 1.63
N MET A 18 10.55 8.69 2.10
CA MET A 18 9.93 8.05 3.27
C MET A 18 10.09 8.89 4.55
N LEU A 19 11.24 9.52 4.76
CA LEU A 19 11.44 10.42 5.88
C LEU A 19 10.47 11.59 5.84
N GLN A 20 10.33 12.25 4.70
CA GLN A 20 9.45 13.42 4.55
C GLN A 20 7.98 13.08 4.75
N HIS A 21 7.54 11.92 4.24
CA HIS A 21 6.11 11.57 4.26
C HIS A 21 5.67 10.82 5.53
N PHE A 22 6.52 9.96 6.08
CA PHE A 22 6.14 9.18 7.26
C PHE A 22 6.65 9.80 8.57
N HIS A 23 7.65 10.65 8.50
CA HIS A 23 8.26 11.31 9.66
C HIS A 23 8.45 12.80 9.42
N PRO A 24 7.37 13.59 9.21
CA PRO A 24 7.46 15.01 8.88
C PRO A 24 8.15 15.84 9.96
N GLN A 25 8.16 15.37 11.20
CA GLN A 25 8.86 15.97 12.33
C GLN A 25 10.26 15.39 12.56
N GLY A 26 10.75 14.55 11.61
CA GLY A 26 11.98 13.77 11.75
C GLY A 26 11.80 12.47 12.52
N LEU A 27 12.84 11.63 12.49
CA LEU A 27 12.84 10.38 13.23
C LEU A 27 12.93 10.63 14.73
N MET A 28 11.93 10.14 15.46
CA MET A 28 11.86 10.21 16.91
C MET A 28 11.78 8.80 17.52
N CYS A 29 12.23 8.67 18.75
CA CYS A 29 12.11 7.42 19.49
C CYS A 29 10.62 7.07 19.72
N PRO A 30 10.15 5.88 19.35
CA PRO A 30 8.72 5.52 19.47
C PRO A 30 8.26 5.39 20.93
N LYS A 31 9.18 5.26 21.89
CA LYS A 31 8.85 5.10 23.32
C LYS A 31 8.94 6.39 24.11
N CYS A 32 10.00 7.18 23.94
CA CYS A 32 10.22 8.38 24.76
C CYS A 32 10.17 9.69 23.98
N GLY A 33 9.91 9.67 22.66
CA GLY A 33 9.82 10.88 21.83
C GLY A 33 11.15 11.60 21.59
N ALA A 34 12.28 11.08 22.08
CA ALA A 34 13.58 11.73 21.90
C ALA A 34 13.97 11.75 20.41
N PRO A 35 14.56 12.85 19.91
CA PRO A 35 15.00 12.97 18.53
C PRO A 35 16.11 11.98 18.20
N VAL A 36 16.27 11.64 16.92
CA VAL A 36 17.30 10.69 16.46
C VAL A 36 18.73 11.10 16.81
N ALA A 37 18.98 12.39 17.03
CA ALA A 37 20.28 12.88 17.53
C ALA A 37 20.69 12.22 18.86
N ASN A 38 19.71 11.82 19.69
CA ASN A 38 19.91 11.08 20.93
C ASN A 38 19.95 9.55 20.74
N ALA A 39 20.15 9.08 19.51
CA ALA A 39 20.30 7.68 19.22
C ALA A 39 21.69 7.38 18.67
N SER A 40 22.12 6.14 18.82
CA SER A 40 23.32 5.59 18.18
C SER A 40 22.93 4.57 17.16
N VAL A 41 23.67 4.50 16.04
CA VAL A 41 23.50 3.44 15.06
C VAL A 41 23.83 2.11 15.73
N PHE A 42 22.91 1.16 15.68
CA PHE A 42 23.04 -0.15 16.32
C PHE A 42 23.46 -1.22 15.32
N ARG A 43 22.78 -1.24 14.16
CA ARG A 43 23.05 -2.20 13.07
C ARG A 43 22.38 -1.74 11.79
N THR A 44 22.68 -2.42 10.68
CA THR A 44 21.92 -2.33 9.42
C THR A 44 21.18 -3.64 9.20
N THR A 45 19.93 -3.56 8.74
CA THR A 45 19.14 -4.76 8.39
C THR A 45 19.69 -5.42 7.13
N LYS A 46 19.76 -6.76 7.12
CA LYS A 46 20.36 -7.48 5.97
C LYS A 46 19.52 -7.38 4.69
N LYS A 47 18.19 -7.46 4.80
CA LYS A 47 17.29 -7.48 3.62
C LYS A 47 16.91 -6.09 3.14
N SER A 48 16.43 -5.24 4.04
CA SER A 48 15.93 -3.91 3.68
C SER A 48 17.00 -2.82 3.66
N GLN A 49 18.25 -3.14 4.06
CA GLN A 49 19.38 -2.21 4.13
C GLN A 49 19.08 -0.94 4.96
N LEU A 50 18.14 -1.03 5.90
CA LEU A 50 17.78 0.07 6.77
C LEU A 50 18.72 0.19 7.95
N SER A 51 19.16 1.40 8.25
CA SER A 51 19.87 1.72 9.47
C SER A 51 18.92 1.59 10.67
N VAL A 52 19.33 0.82 11.65
CA VAL A 52 18.62 0.61 12.92
C VAL A 52 19.34 1.38 14.00
N SER A 53 18.61 2.24 14.69
CA SER A 53 19.14 3.10 15.74
C SER A 53 18.65 2.66 17.12
N ARG A 54 19.49 2.84 18.14
CA ARG A 54 19.16 2.61 19.54
C ARG A 54 19.10 3.93 20.29
N CYS A 55 17.99 4.22 20.92
CA CYS A 55 17.84 5.41 21.76
C CYS A 55 18.76 5.32 22.97
N ARG A 56 19.51 6.39 23.28
CA ARG A 56 20.42 6.47 24.44
C ARG A 56 19.68 6.63 25.76
N ILE A 57 18.42 7.13 25.71
CA ILE A 57 17.64 7.41 26.91
C ILE A 57 16.88 6.16 27.38
N CYS A 58 16.11 5.52 26.49
CA CYS A 58 15.23 4.40 26.86
C CYS A 58 15.66 3.05 26.25
N HIS A 59 16.76 3.03 25.51
CA HIS A 59 17.33 1.86 24.85
C HIS A 59 16.42 1.18 23.81
N THR A 60 15.31 1.81 23.45
CA THR A 60 14.41 1.31 22.41
C THR A 60 15.10 1.35 21.06
N VAL A 61 14.89 0.31 20.27
CA VAL A 61 15.45 0.16 18.92
C VAL A 61 14.39 0.54 17.90
N SER A 62 14.76 1.36 16.93
CA SER A 62 13.87 1.84 15.87
C SER A 62 14.61 1.98 14.54
N HIS A 63 13.85 2.00 13.46
CA HIS A 63 14.34 2.23 12.10
C HIS A 63 13.29 3.04 11.32
N LEU A 64 13.62 3.41 10.07
CA LEU A 64 12.78 4.25 9.22
C LEU A 64 11.30 3.81 9.11
N SER A 65 11.04 2.50 9.07
CA SER A 65 9.68 1.97 8.96
C SER A 65 8.95 1.79 10.31
N THR A 66 9.60 2.11 11.44
CA THR A 66 8.97 1.98 12.76
C THR A 66 7.78 2.93 12.89
N ASN A 67 6.68 2.46 13.47
CA ASN A 67 5.39 3.16 13.57
C ASN A 67 4.71 3.44 12.23
N THR A 68 5.12 2.78 11.17
CA THR A 68 4.43 2.80 9.88
C THR A 68 3.79 1.44 9.61
N ILE A 69 2.91 1.36 8.60
CA ILE A 69 2.35 0.09 8.11
C ILE A 69 3.42 -0.89 7.59
N PHE A 70 4.63 -0.40 7.32
CA PHE A 70 5.76 -1.18 6.83
C PHE A 70 6.69 -1.68 7.95
N GLN A 71 6.33 -1.51 9.21
CA GLN A 71 7.21 -1.82 10.34
C GLN A 71 7.69 -3.28 10.36
N GLN A 72 6.82 -4.21 9.99
CA GLN A 72 7.13 -5.65 9.97
C GLN A 72 7.56 -6.16 8.60
N CYS A 73 7.67 -5.28 7.62
CA CYS A 73 8.06 -5.64 6.27
C CYS A 73 9.59 -5.57 6.12
N HIS A 74 10.12 -6.49 5.34
CA HIS A 74 11.54 -6.50 4.99
C HIS A 74 11.81 -5.78 3.65
N LEU A 75 10.94 -4.84 3.27
CA LEU A 75 11.08 -4.07 2.05
C LEU A 75 12.14 -2.98 2.21
N ALA A 76 12.97 -2.84 1.18
CA ALA A 76 13.88 -1.69 1.06
C ALA A 76 13.10 -0.42 0.68
N PRO A 77 13.62 0.79 0.96
CA PRO A 77 12.93 2.04 0.63
C PRO A 77 12.45 2.15 -0.82
N PRO A 78 13.25 1.80 -1.86
CA PRO A 78 12.76 1.79 -3.23
C PRO A 78 11.56 0.87 -3.46
N GLN A 79 11.53 -0.31 -2.81
CA GLN A 79 10.42 -1.25 -2.91
C GLN A 79 9.15 -0.70 -2.26
N VAL A 80 9.27 0.03 -1.14
CA VAL A 80 8.11 0.68 -0.49
C VAL A 80 7.52 1.75 -1.39
N VAL A 81 8.35 2.63 -1.96
CA VAL A 81 7.90 3.68 -2.88
C VAL A 81 7.23 3.09 -4.12
N PHE A 82 7.84 2.06 -4.71
CA PHE A 82 7.29 1.36 -5.86
C PHE A 82 5.93 0.69 -5.55
N LEU A 83 5.83 0.02 -4.39
CA LEU A 83 4.59 -0.60 -3.93
C LEU A 83 3.47 0.44 -3.80
N LEU A 84 3.73 1.55 -3.10
CA LEU A 84 2.73 2.61 -2.91
C LEU A 84 2.27 3.18 -4.25
N ARG A 85 3.20 3.47 -5.17
CA ARG A 85 2.87 3.93 -6.52
C ARG A 85 1.99 2.92 -7.25
N GLY A 86 2.33 1.63 -7.22
CA GLY A 86 1.57 0.58 -7.87
C GLY A 86 0.16 0.42 -7.28
N VAL A 87 0.02 0.49 -5.95
CA VAL A 87 -1.28 0.47 -5.27
C VAL A 87 -2.14 1.66 -5.69
N LEU A 88 -1.58 2.87 -5.72
CA LEU A 88 -2.28 4.09 -6.12
C LEU A 88 -2.70 4.08 -7.60
N LYS A 89 -1.92 3.43 -8.47
CA LYS A 89 -2.26 3.25 -9.89
C LYS A 89 -3.23 2.10 -10.14
N GLY A 90 -3.59 1.32 -9.13
CA GLY A 90 -4.46 0.16 -9.27
C GLY A 90 -3.80 -1.05 -9.93
N GLU A 91 -2.45 -1.13 -9.95
CA GLU A 91 -1.73 -2.27 -10.51
C GLU A 91 -2.13 -3.58 -9.82
N ALA A 92 -2.20 -4.68 -10.56
CA ALA A 92 -2.58 -5.97 -10.01
C ALA A 92 -1.54 -6.47 -8.99
N SER A 93 -2.00 -7.07 -7.88
CA SER A 93 -1.11 -7.55 -6.81
C SER A 93 -0.12 -8.60 -7.29
N ILE A 94 -0.48 -9.39 -8.29
CA ILE A 94 0.41 -10.39 -8.89
C ILE A 94 1.57 -9.74 -9.66
N GLN A 95 1.31 -8.64 -10.37
CA GLN A 95 2.33 -7.87 -11.08
C GLN A 95 3.31 -7.20 -10.10
N LEU A 96 2.77 -6.58 -9.05
CA LEU A 96 3.60 -5.99 -7.97
C LEU A 96 4.44 -7.05 -7.26
N SER A 97 3.89 -8.23 -7.04
CA SER A 97 4.59 -9.37 -6.43
C SER A 97 5.80 -9.80 -7.28
N ALA A 98 5.61 -9.93 -8.59
CA ALA A 98 6.69 -10.27 -9.52
C ALA A 98 7.75 -9.16 -9.57
N ALA A 99 7.34 -7.89 -9.72
CA ALA A 99 8.25 -6.75 -9.82
C ALA A 99 9.10 -6.53 -8.55
N LEU A 100 8.54 -6.81 -7.37
CA LEU A 100 9.21 -6.62 -6.09
C LEU A 100 9.91 -7.88 -5.57
N SER A 101 9.74 -9.02 -6.24
CA SER A 101 10.21 -10.34 -5.77
C SER A 101 9.71 -10.67 -4.35
N VAL A 102 8.44 -10.34 -4.08
CA VAL A 102 7.77 -10.53 -2.79
C VAL A 102 6.56 -11.42 -2.99
N SER A 103 6.20 -12.24 -1.98
CA SER A 103 5.05 -13.14 -2.13
C SER A 103 3.75 -12.37 -2.41
N PRO A 104 2.84 -12.91 -3.27
CA PRO A 104 1.56 -12.28 -3.56
C PRO A 104 0.72 -12.04 -2.31
N HIS A 105 0.78 -12.93 -1.33
CA HIS A 105 0.08 -12.79 -0.06
C HIS A 105 0.57 -11.57 0.74
N THR A 106 1.88 -11.34 0.78
CA THR A 106 2.46 -10.16 1.43
C THR A 106 1.99 -8.88 0.74
N ILE A 107 1.99 -8.85 -0.59
CA ILE A 107 1.50 -7.69 -1.35
C ILE A 107 0.01 -7.43 -1.09
N LEU A 108 -0.82 -8.48 -1.04
CA LEU A 108 -2.25 -8.34 -0.71
C LEU A 108 -2.47 -7.75 0.67
N ASN A 109 -1.75 -8.22 1.69
CA ASN A 109 -1.86 -7.69 3.05
C ASN A 109 -1.45 -6.23 3.10
N LEU A 110 -0.30 -5.88 2.52
CA LEU A 110 0.17 -4.50 2.48
C LEU A 110 -0.80 -3.57 1.72
N ARG A 111 -1.39 -4.05 0.63
CA ARG A 111 -2.43 -3.30 -0.09
C ARG A 111 -3.63 -3.02 0.79
N ARG A 112 -4.12 -4.02 1.54
CA ARG A 112 -5.23 -3.84 2.49
C ARG A 112 -4.87 -2.83 3.56
N ASP A 113 -3.69 -2.92 4.15
CA ASP A 113 -3.22 -1.99 5.18
C ASP A 113 -3.17 -0.55 4.66
N VAL A 114 -2.68 -0.34 3.43
CA VAL A 114 -2.68 0.98 2.76
C VAL A 114 -4.10 1.49 2.54
N GLN A 115 -4.99 0.64 2.00
CA GLN A 115 -6.38 1.00 1.72
C GLN A 115 -7.16 1.31 2.99
N ASP A 116 -6.98 0.52 4.04
CA ASP A 116 -7.64 0.76 5.32
C ASP A 116 -7.19 2.08 5.95
N ARG A 117 -5.89 2.39 5.89
CA ARG A 117 -5.40 3.70 6.33
C ARG A 117 -5.96 4.84 5.50
N ALA A 118 -6.04 4.69 4.18
CA ALA A 118 -6.64 5.69 3.31
C ALA A 118 -8.12 5.96 3.65
N ARG A 119 -8.88 4.91 4.00
CA ARG A 119 -10.28 5.07 4.47
C ARG A 119 -10.39 5.92 5.73
N PHE A 120 -9.47 5.76 6.69
CA PHE A 120 -9.46 6.58 7.91
C PHE A 120 -9.12 8.04 7.65
N LEU A 121 -8.36 8.32 6.58
CA LEU A 121 -7.95 9.67 6.20
C LEU A 121 -8.99 10.37 5.31
N GLN A 122 -9.99 9.65 4.81
CA GLN A 122 -11.06 10.26 4.02
C GLN A 122 -11.83 11.29 4.86
N SER A 123 -12.04 12.46 4.26
CA SER A 123 -12.87 13.49 4.88
C SER A 123 -14.29 12.94 5.11
N LYS A 124 -14.78 13.09 6.33
CA LYS A 124 -16.18 12.81 6.69
C LYS A 124 -17.09 14.00 6.40
N THR A 125 -16.58 15.03 5.76
CA THR A 125 -17.35 16.22 5.39
C THR A 125 -18.41 15.80 4.38
N PRO A 126 -19.69 16.13 4.58
CA PRO A 126 -20.72 15.87 3.59
C PRO A 126 -20.34 16.52 2.25
N LEU A 127 -20.70 15.87 1.15
CA LEU A 127 -20.54 16.47 -0.16
C LEU A 127 -21.38 17.75 -0.24
N THR A 128 -20.80 18.81 -0.78
CA THR A 128 -21.48 20.10 -0.94
C THR A 128 -22.46 20.13 -2.10
N ASP A 129 -22.46 19.11 -2.94
CA ASP A 129 -23.32 18.99 -4.10
C ASP A 129 -24.66 18.34 -3.74
N ASP A 130 -25.75 18.96 -4.12
CA ASP A 130 -27.11 18.47 -3.90
C ASP A 130 -27.50 17.29 -4.80
N GLN A 131 -26.69 17.01 -5.84
CA GLN A 131 -26.89 15.91 -6.77
C GLN A 131 -25.66 15.02 -6.84
N THR A 132 -25.84 13.75 -6.50
CA THR A 132 -24.82 12.70 -6.65
C THR A 132 -25.33 11.64 -7.59
N GLU A 133 -24.58 11.36 -8.67
CA GLU A 133 -24.84 10.22 -9.53
C GLU A 133 -24.01 9.04 -9.04
N THR A 134 -24.67 7.92 -8.74
CA THR A 134 -24.02 6.66 -8.39
C THR A 134 -24.29 5.66 -9.50
N ASP A 135 -23.23 5.15 -10.11
CA ASP A 135 -23.32 4.05 -11.07
C ASP A 135 -22.89 2.75 -10.37
N GLU A 136 -23.77 1.76 -10.36
CA GLU A 136 -23.51 0.44 -9.83
C GLU A 136 -23.12 -0.51 -10.97
N MET A 137 -21.85 -0.85 -11.06
CA MET A 137 -21.39 -1.83 -12.03
C MET A 137 -21.35 -3.21 -11.37
N PHE A 138 -22.25 -4.09 -11.77
CA PHE A 138 -22.22 -5.50 -11.38
C PHE A 138 -21.30 -6.27 -12.32
N GLN A 139 -20.16 -6.70 -11.81
CA GLN A 139 -19.27 -7.58 -12.55
C GLN A 139 -19.42 -9.01 -12.04
N HIS A 140 -20.02 -9.88 -12.85
CA HIS A 140 -20.05 -11.31 -12.57
C HIS A 140 -18.63 -11.87 -12.71
N ALA A 141 -18.00 -12.24 -11.58
CA ALA A 141 -16.73 -12.95 -11.60
C ALA A 141 -16.95 -14.38 -12.06
N GLY A 142 -16.73 -14.64 -13.34
CA GLY A 142 -16.78 -16.00 -13.88
C GLY A 142 -17.32 -16.18 -15.29
N GLU A 143 -18.03 -15.21 -15.84
CA GLU A 143 -18.60 -15.32 -17.19
C GLU A 143 -17.76 -14.55 -18.25
N LYS A 144 -16.44 -14.67 -18.22
CA LYS A 144 -15.66 -14.29 -19.38
C LYS A 144 -15.81 -15.40 -20.44
N SER A 145 -16.68 -15.13 -21.43
CA SER A 145 -16.72 -15.78 -22.76
C SER A 145 -17.14 -17.24 -22.87
N GLU A 146 -17.98 -17.77 -22.01
CA GLU A 146 -18.76 -18.94 -22.41
C GLU A 146 -20.11 -18.47 -22.99
N GLN A 147 -20.24 -18.53 -24.31
CA GLN A 147 -21.56 -18.45 -24.95
C GLN A 147 -22.38 -19.62 -24.39
N HIS A 148 -23.51 -19.32 -23.73
CA HIS A 148 -24.48 -20.35 -23.37
C HIS A 148 -24.91 -21.09 -24.65
N ALA A 149 -24.57 -22.37 -24.74
CA ALA A 149 -24.92 -23.20 -25.87
C ALA A 149 -26.45 -23.50 -25.94
N ASP A 150 -27.16 -23.26 -24.84
CA ASP A 150 -28.60 -23.47 -24.74
C ASP A 150 -29.28 -22.27 -24.04
N PRO A 151 -30.21 -21.56 -24.71
CA PRO A 151 -30.94 -20.42 -24.12
C PRO A 151 -31.87 -20.85 -22.95
N MET A 152 -32.13 -22.12 -22.76
CA MET A 152 -33.00 -22.65 -21.70
C MET A 152 -32.23 -23.16 -20.50
N ASP A 153 -30.89 -23.21 -20.54
CA ASP A 153 -30.08 -23.62 -19.40
C ASP A 153 -29.90 -22.44 -18.42
N PRO A 154 -30.43 -22.54 -17.19
CA PRO A 154 -30.28 -21.44 -16.23
C PRO A 154 -28.81 -21.27 -15.87
N PRO A 155 -28.32 -20.01 -15.76
CA PRO A 155 -26.93 -19.74 -15.43
C PRO A 155 -26.53 -20.44 -14.14
N ARG A 156 -25.47 -21.25 -14.19
CA ARG A 156 -24.92 -21.94 -13.01
C ARG A 156 -24.51 -20.92 -11.96
N ARG A 157 -25.32 -20.76 -10.94
CA ARG A 157 -25.01 -19.93 -9.76
C ARG A 157 -23.83 -20.56 -9.01
N ARG A 158 -22.59 -20.15 -9.34
CA ARG A 158 -21.52 -20.25 -8.37
C ARG A 158 -21.76 -19.17 -7.33
N ALA A 159 -21.99 -19.57 -6.08
CA ALA A 159 -22.12 -18.66 -4.96
C ALA A 159 -20.78 -17.97 -4.70
N ASN A 160 -20.51 -16.89 -5.41
CA ASN A 160 -19.42 -15.96 -5.08
C ASN A 160 -20.04 -14.62 -4.70
N PRO A 161 -19.60 -14.00 -3.59
CA PRO A 161 -20.15 -12.74 -3.17
C PRO A 161 -19.91 -11.65 -4.21
N LEU A 162 -20.98 -10.96 -4.56
CA LEU A 162 -20.98 -9.74 -5.37
C LEU A 162 -20.02 -8.71 -4.75
N LEU A 163 -18.95 -8.37 -5.46
CA LEU A 163 -18.14 -7.20 -5.13
C LEU A 163 -18.85 -5.98 -5.71
N MET A 164 -19.52 -5.21 -4.86
CA MET A 164 -20.06 -3.91 -5.22
C MET A 164 -18.92 -2.89 -5.24
N TYR A 165 -18.66 -2.31 -6.40
CA TYR A 165 -17.83 -1.11 -6.54
C TYR A 165 -18.75 0.08 -6.79
N SER A 166 -18.89 0.97 -5.82
CA SER A 166 -19.50 2.27 -6.04
C SER A 166 -18.44 3.26 -6.53
N ARG A 167 -18.61 3.79 -7.73
CA ARG A 167 -17.81 4.90 -8.24
C ARG A 167 -18.62 6.17 -8.12
N VAL A 168 -18.16 7.09 -7.29
CA VAL A 168 -18.72 8.45 -7.25
C VAL A 168 -18.18 9.19 -8.48
N VAL A 169 -19.04 9.54 -9.40
CA VAL A 169 -18.72 10.40 -10.56
C VAL A 169 -19.06 11.82 -10.15
N LEU A 170 -18.07 12.69 -10.09
CA LEU A 170 -18.29 14.13 -9.90
C LEU A 170 -18.88 14.73 -11.17
N PRO A 171 -19.84 15.67 -11.10
CA PRO A 171 -20.41 16.32 -12.25
C PRO A 171 -19.34 17.08 -13.01
N ALA A 172 -19.40 17.01 -14.35
CA ALA A 172 -18.57 17.82 -15.24
C ALA A 172 -18.97 19.30 -15.06
N ARG A 173 -17.97 20.17 -14.88
CA ARG A 173 -18.14 21.62 -14.89
C ARG A 173 -18.57 22.12 -16.25
#